data_38ca1b592ce94664aee7a85e84004fed
#
_entry.id   38ca1b592ce94664aee7a85e84004fed
#
_cell.length_a   1.000
_cell.length_b   1.000
_cell.length_c   1.000
_cell.angle_alpha   90.00
_cell.angle_beta   90.00
_cell.angle_gamma   90.00
#
_symmetry.space_group_name_H-M   'P 1'
#
loop_
_entity.id
_entity.type
_entity.pdbx_description
1 polymer ?
#
loop_
_entity_poly.entity_id
_entity_poly.type
_entity_poly.pdbx_seq_one_letter_code
_entity_poly.pdbx_strand_id
1 'polypeptide(L)'
;TPLYSSAASDVYKRQNYDRKGPKVFAGEYACHGKGKKWNHFNAALLEAAFMTGLERNADIVHMATYAPLFAHVEGWQWRPDMIWFDNLNSVRTVSYYVQQLYGHHKGTNVLSLMMNKKPVTGAEGQNGLFASAVYDKNKNEIIVKVANTSDRTQPLSLKFEGLKKQDVLSGGRCIKLRSADPDKDNTIEQPSVIQPQETSVSIDGQVLSVELEPKTFAVYIFKKG
;
A
#
# COMPACT_ATOMS: atom_id res chain seq x y z
N THR A 1 -16.81 -4.76 -0.91
CA THR A 1 -17.34 -3.49 -1.43
C THR A 1 -16.46 -3.06 -2.59
N PRO A 2 -16.99 -2.85 -3.78
CA PRO A 2 -16.16 -2.49 -4.91
C PRO A 2 -15.54 -1.10 -4.69
N LEU A 3 -14.24 -1.02 -4.92
CA LEU A 3 -13.53 0.23 -5.13
C LEU A 3 -14.08 0.86 -6.43
N TYR A 4 -15.02 1.77 -6.32
CA TYR A 4 -15.47 2.51 -7.48
C TYR A 4 -14.53 3.69 -7.73
N SER A 5 -13.44 3.43 -8.43
CA SER A 5 -12.93 4.36 -9.39
C SER A 5 -12.94 3.65 -10.74
N SER A 6 -13.32 4.35 -11.79
CA SER A 6 -13.31 3.82 -13.15
C SER A 6 -11.92 3.30 -13.56
N ALA A 7 -10.85 3.88 -13.04
CA ALA A 7 -9.48 3.44 -13.23
C ALA A 7 -9.17 2.12 -12.48
N ALA A 8 -9.69 1.91 -11.26
CA ALA A 8 -9.42 0.69 -10.49
C ALA A 8 -10.06 -0.54 -11.10
N SER A 9 -11.31 -0.43 -11.58
CA SER A 9 -11.96 -1.53 -12.28
C SER A 9 -11.27 -1.90 -13.59
N ASP A 10 -10.61 -0.93 -14.21
CA ASP A 10 -9.93 -1.10 -15.47
C ASP A 10 -8.57 -1.80 -15.32
N VAL A 11 -7.81 -1.50 -14.25
CA VAL A 11 -6.56 -2.23 -13.92
C VAL A 11 -6.85 -3.70 -13.60
N TYR A 12 -7.97 -4.00 -12.94
CA TYR A 12 -8.38 -5.38 -12.64
C TYR A 12 -8.82 -6.14 -13.92
N LYS A 13 -9.47 -5.46 -14.87
CA LYS A 13 -9.91 -6.03 -16.16
C LYS A 13 -8.76 -6.23 -17.14
N ARG A 14 -7.60 -5.62 -16.92
CA ARG A 14 -6.47 -5.59 -17.86
C ARG A 14 -5.39 -6.64 -17.59
N GLN A 15 -5.70 -7.75 -16.91
CA GLN A 15 -4.77 -8.88 -16.77
C GLN A 15 -4.33 -9.44 -18.13
N ASN A 16 -5.15 -9.24 -19.17
CA ASN A 16 -4.88 -9.62 -20.55
C ASN A 16 -4.43 -8.44 -21.43
N TYR A 17 -4.00 -7.31 -20.84
CA TYR A 17 -3.53 -6.15 -21.60
C TYR A 17 -2.21 -6.48 -22.31
N ASP A 18 -2.10 -6.06 -23.57
CA ASP A 18 -0.82 -6.20 -24.30
C ASP A 18 0.29 -5.43 -23.60
N ARG A 19 1.20 -6.17 -22.99
CA ARG A 19 2.30 -5.59 -22.22
C ARG A 19 3.33 -4.85 -23.06
N LYS A 20 3.31 -5.05 -24.38
CA LYS A 20 4.12 -4.31 -25.35
C LYS A 20 3.41 -3.08 -25.92
N GLY A 21 2.09 -2.96 -25.67
CA GLY A 21 1.25 -1.87 -26.13
C GLY A 21 1.46 -0.56 -25.36
N PRO A 22 0.57 0.43 -25.55
CA PRO A 22 0.58 1.71 -24.85
C PRO A 22 0.59 1.52 -23.33
N LYS A 23 1.27 2.42 -22.63
CA LYS A 23 1.33 2.41 -21.17
C LYS A 23 0.13 3.14 -20.56
N VAL A 24 -0.18 2.82 -19.31
CA VAL A 24 -1.30 3.40 -18.58
C VAL A 24 -0.79 4.52 -17.68
N PHE A 25 -1.47 5.64 -17.75
CA PHE A 25 -1.45 6.69 -16.75
C PHE A 25 -2.82 6.73 -16.05
N ALA A 26 -2.87 6.33 -14.78
CA ALA A 26 -4.04 6.51 -13.94
C ALA A 26 -4.07 7.95 -13.43
N GLY A 27 -4.67 8.85 -14.19
CA GLY A 27 -4.62 10.31 -13.96
C GLY A 27 -5.25 10.76 -12.66
N GLU A 28 -6.28 10.03 -12.18
CA GLU A 28 -6.95 10.32 -10.91
C GLU A 28 -7.43 9.04 -10.25
N TYR A 29 -7.16 8.90 -8.96
CA TYR A 29 -7.79 7.90 -8.12
C TYR A 29 -7.86 8.36 -6.66
N ALA A 30 -8.87 7.91 -5.95
CA ALA A 30 -9.00 7.96 -4.51
C ALA A 30 -10.08 6.98 -4.06
N CYS A 31 -10.03 6.54 -2.81
CA CYS A 31 -11.07 5.70 -2.25
C CYS A 31 -12.21 6.54 -1.69
N HIS A 32 -13.41 6.35 -2.24
CA HIS A 32 -14.63 6.91 -1.68
C HIS A 32 -15.13 5.99 -0.56
N GLY A 33 -15.01 6.44 0.68
CA GLY A 33 -15.47 5.69 1.82
C GLY A 33 -16.99 5.47 1.81
N LYS A 34 -17.46 4.43 2.49
CA LYS A 34 -18.87 4.17 2.67
C LYS A 34 -19.53 5.29 3.49
N GLY A 35 -20.72 5.75 3.09
CA GLY A 35 -21.49 6.75 3.84
C GLY A 35 -20.87 8.15 3.85
N LYS A 36 -20.11 8.54 2.82
CA LYS A 36 -19.41 9.84 2.72
C LYS A 36 -18.34 10.06 3.81
N LYS A 37 -17.86 8.99 4.43
CA LYS A 37 -16.68 9.04 5.30
C LYS A 37 -15.44 8.86 4.45
N TRP A 38 -14.81 9.95 4.09
CA TRP A 38 -13.59 9.99 3.28
C TRP A 38 -12.37 10.28 4.15
N ASN A 39 -11.21 9.87 3.67
CA ASN A 39 -9.91 10.04 4.32
C ASN A 39 -9.74 9.34 5.68
N HIS A 40 -10.71 8.51 6.09
CA HIS A 40 -10.56 7.68 7.27
C HIS A 40 -9.63 6.49 6.99
N PHE A 41 -9.18 5.85 8.04
CA PHE A 41 -8.18 4.78 7.97
C PHE A 41 -8.56 3.64 7.00
N ASN A 42 -9.81 3.19 7.02
CA ASN A 42 -10.23 2.09 6.14
C ASN A 42 -10.17 2.48 4.64
N ALA A 43 -10.46 3.74 4.28
CA ALA A 43 -10.31 4.21 2.91
C ALA A 43 -8.84 4.15 2.48
N ALA A 44 -7.93 4.64 3.32
CA ALA A 44 -6.50 4.58 3.07
C ALA A 44 -5.96 3.14 2.99
N LEU A 45 -6.47 2.22 3.81
CA LEU A 45 -6.10 0.81 3.74
C LEU A 45 -6.54 0.16 2.41
N LEU A 46 -7.72 0.52 1.90
CA LEU A 46 -8.19 0.05 0.59
C LEU A 46 -7.36 0.66 -0.56
N GLU A 47 -6.92 1.90 -0.41
CA GLU A 47 -5.97 2.50 -1.35
C GLU A 47 -4.62 1.78 -1.32
N ALA A 48 -4.11 1.42 -0.13
CA ALA A 48 -2.89 0.63 -0.01
C ALA A 48 -3.02 -0.73 -0.72
N ALA A 49 -4.16 -1.42 -0.54
CA ALA A 49 -4.47 -2.66 -1.24
C ALA A 49 -4.51 -2.47 -2.77
N PHE A 50 -5.15 -1.41 -3.24
CA PHE A 50 -5.21 -1.05 -4.67
C PHE A 50 -3.82 -0.80 -5.26
N MET A 51 -2.97 -0.04 -4.55
CA MET A 51 -1.63 0.30 -5.00
C MET A 51 -0.72 -0.92 -5.12
N THR A 52 -0.96 -2.02 -4.39
CA THR A 52 -0.25 -3.28 -4.64
C THR A 52 -0.48 -3.78 -6.07
N GLY A 53 -1.67 -3.54 -6.61
CA GLY A 53 -2.03 -3.88 -7.99
C GLY A 53 -1.30 -3.00 -9.01
N LEU A 54 -1.20 -1.69 -8.75
CA LEU A 54 -0.44 -0.76 -9.59
C LEU A 54 1.03 -1.17 -9.64
N GLU A 55 1.64 -1.43 -8.48
CA GLU A 55 3.04 -1.82 -8.38
C GLU A 55 3.35 -3.15 -9.06
N ARG A 56 2.48 -4.17 -8.90
CA ARG A 56 2.64 -5.46 -9.61
C ARG A 56 2.58 -5.31 -11.12
N ASN A 57 1.88 -4.31 -11.64
CA ASN A 57 1.72 -4.04 -13.06
C ASN A 57 2.53 -2.82 -13.54
N ALA A 58 3.65 -2.49 -12.86
CA ALA A 58 4.45 -1.33 -13.18
C ALA A 58 5.10 -1.38 -14.59
N ASP A 59 5.11 -2.53 -15.23
CA ASP A 59 5.49 -2.69 -16.62
C ASP A 59 4.45 -2.12 -17.61
N ILE A 60 3.21 -1.95 -17.17
CA ILE A 60 2.12 -1.32 -17.93
C ILE A 60 1.72 0.02 -17.31
N VAL A 61 1.53 0.06 -15.99
CA VAL A 61 1.09 1.27 -15.27
C VAL A 61 2.32 2.08 -14.90
N HIS A 62 2.63 3.08 -15.73
CA HIS A 62 3.82 3.90 -15.56
C HIS A 62 3.62 5.04 -14.58
N MET A 63 2.41 5.56 -14.49
CA MET A 63 2.09 6.68 -13.60
C MET A 63 0.70 6.50 -13.00
N ALA A 64 0.55 6.94 -11.76
CA ALA A 64 -0.72 7.05 -11.08
C ALA A 64 -0.69 8.24 -10.13
N THR A 65 -1.76 9.04 -10.12
CA THR A 65 -1.85 10.25 -9.29
C THR A 65 -3.09 10.22 -8.43
N TYR A 66 -2.92 10.62 -7.17
CA TYR A 66 -4.03 10.81 -6.25
C TYR A 66 -4.75 12.12 -6.52
N ALA A 67 -6.06 12.13 -6.52
CA ALA A 67 -6.86 13.34 -6.67
C ALA A 67 -8.16 13.27 -5.85
N PRO A 68 -8.58 14.41 -5.26
CA PRO A 68 -7.90 15.71 -5.20
C PRO A 68 -6.71 15.73 -4.22
N LEU A 69 -5.82 16.71 -4.39
CA LEU A 69 -4.60 16.81 -3.58
C LEU A 69 -4.78 17.68 -2.33
N PHE A 70 -5.42 18.83 -2.47
CA PHE A 70 -5.57 19.85 -1.43
C PHE A 70 -7.01 20.31 -1.29
N ALA A 71 -7.45 20.50 -0.04
CA ALA A 71 -8.70 21.15 0.26
C ALA A 71 -8.59 22.07 1.48
N HIS A 72 -9.18 23.25 1.38
CA HIS A 72 -9.42 24.12 2.53
C HIS A 72 -10.63 23.62 3.33
N VAL A 73 -10.52 23.59 4.66
CA VAL A 73 -11.56 23.00 5.52
C VAL A 73 -12.94 23.68 5.40
N GLU A 74 -12.96 24.96 5.02
CA GLU A 74 -14.20 25.75 4.85
C GLU A 74 -14.66 25.86 3.39
N GLY A 75 -13.84 25.47 2.40
CA GLY A 75 -14.11 25.73 0.98
C GLY A 75 -13.73 24.57 0.05
N TRP A 76 -14.27 23.40 0.29
CA TRP A 76 -14.00 22.21 -0.52
C TRP A 76 -15.20 21.83 -1.41
N GLN A 77 -14.92 21.29 -2.61
CA GLN A 77 -15.93 20.73 -3.51
C GLN A 77 -16.00 19.21 -3.45
N TRP A 78 -14.84 18.60 -3.29
CA TRP A 78 -14.68 17.15 -3.27
C TRP A 78 -14.09 16.68 -1.96
N ARG A 79 -14.48 15.51 -1.58
CA ARG A 79 -13.76 14.58 -0.74
C ARG A 79 -13.63 13.26 -1.50
N PRO A 80 -12.59 12.51 -1.35
CA PRO A 80 -11.44 12.62 -0.44
C PRO A 80 -10.37 13.58 -0.96
N ASP A 81 -9.71 14.30 -0.05
CA ASP A 81 -8.54 15.13 -0.34
C ASP A 81 -7.33 14.61 0.44
N MET A 82 -6.14 14.66 -0.16
CA MET A 82 -4.97 14.06 0.47
C MET A 82 -4.42 14.89 1.61
N ILE A 83 -4.48 16.22 1.49
CA ILE A 83 -4.02 17.19 2.49
C ILE A 83 -5.13 18.22 2.71
N TRP A 84 -5.54 18.37 3.97
CA TRP A 84 -6.45 19.42 4.39
C TRP A 84 -5.69 20.54 5.05
N PHE A 85 -6.16 21.77 4.88
CA PHE A 85 -5.55 22.93 5.49
C PHE A 85 -6.58 24.00 5.85
N ASP A 86 -6.23 24.84 6.82
CA ASP A 86 -6.82 26.12 7.13
C ASP A 86 -5.81 27.24 6.84
N ASN A 87 -6.06 28.46 7.34
CA ASN A 87 -5.16 29.59 7.09
C ASN A 87 -3.79 29.47 7.78
N LEU A 88 -3.64 28.61 8.78
CA LEU A 88 -2.46 28.52 9.64
C LEU A 88 -1.89 27.10 9.74
N ASN A 89 -2.70 26.07 9.51
CA ASN A 89 -2.36 24.68 9.75
C ASN A 89 -2.62 23.81 8.52
N SER A 90 -1.96 22.67 8.47
CA SER A 90 -2.24 21.63 7.50
C SER A 90 -2.21 20.26 8.15
N VAL A 91 -3.02 19.33 7.66
CA VAL A 91 -3.05 17.95 8.11
C VAL A 91 -2.83 16.99 6.94
N ARG A 92 -1.95 16.03 7.16
CA ARG A 92 -1.77 14.89 6.29
C ARG A 92 -2.80 13.84 6.64
N THR A 93 -3.65 13.48 5.68
CA THR A 93 -4.60 12.39 5.89
C THR A 93 -3.88 11.04 5.94
N VAL A 94 -4.60 9.99 6.33
CA VAL A 94 -4.03 8.64 6.31
C VAL A 94 -3.67 8.21 4.89
N SER A 95 -4.45 8.63 3.89
CA SER A 95 -4.16 8.43 2.47
C SER A 95 -2.82 9.05 2.05
N TYR A 96 -2.45 10.22 2.60
CA TYR A 96 -1.13 10.80 2.36
C TYR A 96 0.00 9.85 2.77
N TYR A 97 -0.11 9.24 3.96
CA TYR A 97 0.93 8.32 4.43
C TYR A 97 1.04 7.05 3.58
N VAL A 98 -0.08 6.55 3.05
CA VAL A 98 -0.06 5.45 2.08
C VAL A 98 0.73 5.83 0.83
N GLN A 99 0.42 7.00 0.24
CA GLN A 99 1.14 7.51 -0.94
C GLN A 99 2.64 7.71 -0.65
N GLN A 100 2.95 8.29 0.51
CA GLN A 100 4.33 8.52 0.96
C GLN A 100 5.11 7.19 1.07
N LEU A 101 4.50 6.16 1.68
CA LEU A 101 5.14 4.86 1.84
C LEU A 101 5.42 4.19 0.49
N TYR A 102 4.51 4.26 -0.47
CA TYR A 102 4.76 3.75 -1.82
C TYR A 102 5.83 4.58 -2.56
N GLY A 103 5.79 5.90 -2.45
CA GLY A 103 6.74 6.80 -3.10
C GLY A 103 8.18 6.66 -2.58
N HIS A 104 8.36 6.54 -1.27
CA HIS A 104 9.68 6.42 -0.64
C HIS A 104 10.26 5.00 -0.74
N HIS A 105 9.41 3.99 -0.81
CA HIS A 105 9.79 2.57 -0.84
C HIS A 105 9.45 1.92 -2.19
N LYS A 106 9.69 2.65 -3.27
CA LYS A 106 9.60 2.12 -4.64
C LYS A 106 10.86 1.31 -4.97
N GLY A 107 10.68 0.28 -5.79
CA GLY A 107 11.80 -0.50 -6.31
C GLY A 107 12.20 -0.11 -7.73
N THR A 108 13.25 -0.72 -8.21
CA THR A 108 13.67 -0.67 -9.63
C THR A 108 13.14 -1.86 -10.44
N ASN A 109 12.77 -2.94 -9.75
CA ASN A 109 12.26 -4.17 -10.34
C ASN A 109 11.11 -4.72 -9.52
N VAL A 110 10.05 -5.14 -10.18
CA VAL A 110 8.97 -5.90 -9.55
C VAL A 110 9.42 -7.33 -9.33
N LEU A 111 9.16 -7.85 -8.12
CA LEU A 111 9.40 -9.25 -7.78
C LEU A 111 8.07 -10.02 -7.80
N SER A 112 8.13 -11.29 -8.19
CA SER A 112 6.99 -12.18 -8.10
C SER A 112 6.69 -12.51 -6.64
N LEU A 113 5.47 -12.21 -6.18
CA LEU A 113 4.97 -12.56 -4.86
C LEU A 113 3.72 -13.40 -5.01
N MET A 114 3.77 -14.62 -4.51
CA MET A 114 2.71 -15.61 -4.71
C MET A 114 2.24 -16.20 -3.39
N MET A 115 0.93 -16.46 -3.30
CA MET A 115 0.28 -17.27 -2.28
C MET A 115 -0.48 -18.39 -2.98
N ASN A 116 -0.16 -19.65 -2.68
CA ASN A 116 -0.77 -20.81 -3.34
C ASN A 116 -0.67 -20.75 -4.88
N LYS A 117 0.52 -20.36 -5.39
CA LYS A 117 0.84 -20.20 -6.82
C LYS A 117 0.02 -19.12 -7.55
N LYS A 118 -0.65 -18.22 -6.83
CA LYS A 118 -1.41 -17.08 -7.38
C LYS A 118 -0.89 -15.77 -6.81
N PRO A 119 -0.90 -14.65 -7.56
CA PRO A 119 -0.61 -13.34 -7.02
C PRO A 119 -1.52 -13.00 -5.83
N VAL A 120 -1.01 -12.25 -4.86
CA VAL A 120 -1.76 -11.89 -3.65
C VAL A 120 -2.62 -10.65 -3.93
N THR A 121 -3.89 -10.88 -4.25
CA THR A 121 -4.82 -9.87 -4.78
C THR A 121 -6.14 -9.76 -4.02
N GLY A 122 -6.21 -10.35 -2.82
CA GLY A 122 -7.46 -10.44 -2.05
C GLY A 122 -8.48 -11.41 -2.65
N ALA A 123 -8.04 -12.29 -3.56
CA ALA A 123 -8.88 -13.31 -4.17
C ALA A 123 -9.41 -14.29 -3.13
N GLU A 124 -10.37 -15.10 -3.54
CA GLU A 124 -10.91 -16.18 -2.68
C GLU A 124 -9.78 -17.07 -2.14
N GLY A 125 -9.83 -17.38 -0.85
CA GLY A 125 -8.80 -18.13 -0.14
C GLY A 125 -7.57 -17.32 0.29
N GLN A 126 -7.49 -16.03 -0.03
CA GLN A 126 -6.41 -15.13 0.41
C GLN A 126 -6.78 -14.26 1.61
N ASN A 127 -7.95 -14.47 2.21
CA ASN A 127 -8.40 -13.87 3.47
C ASN A 127 -8.29 -12.34 3.53
N GLY A 128 -8.49 -11.64 2.40
CA GLY A 128 -8.39 -10.18 2.33
C GLY A 128 -6.95 -9.65 2.34
N LEU A 129 -5.96 -10.47 2.06
CA LEU A 129 -4.57 -10.06 1.88
C LEU A 129 -4.32 -9.55 0.45
N PHE A 130 -3.68 -8.40 0.36
CA PHE A 130 -3.15 -7.81 -0.88
C PHE A 130 -1.67 -7.55 -0.67
N ALA A 131 -0.84 -7.92 -1.66
CA ALA A 131 0.59 -7.71 -1.49
C ALA A 131 1.31 -7.47 -2.82
N SER A 132 2.42 -6.76 -2.76
CA SER A 132 3.40 -6.60 -3.82
C SER A 132 4.81 -6.65 -3.26
N ALA A 133 5.77 -6.98 -4.11
CA ALA A 133 7.17 -6.99 -3.74
C ALA A 133 8.02 -6.36 -4.84
N VAL A 134 9.04 -5.61 -4.43
CA VAL A 134 9.99 -4.96 -5.34
C VAL A 134 11.42 -5.09 -4.82
N TYR A 135 12.37 -4.97 -5.73
CA TYR A 135 13.78 -4.86 -5.43
C TYR A 135 14.29 -3.49 -5.84
N ASP A 136 14.91 -2.76 -4.93
CA ASP A 136 15.63 -1.52 -5.22
C ASP A 136 17.12 -1.82 -5.38
N LYS A 137 17.60 -1.80 -6.64
CA LYS A 137 19.00 -2.04 -6.95
C LYS A 137 19.94 -0.98 -6.39
N ASN A 138 19.47 0.26 -6.27
CA ASN A 138 20.30 1.38 -5.83
C ASN A 138 20.60 1.30 -4.34
N LYS A 139 19.62 0.82 -3.56
CA LYS A 139 19.73 0.65 -2.10
C LYS A 139 20.09 -0.78 -1.70
N ASN A 140 20.05 -1.72 -2.65
CA ASN A 140 20.17 -3.15 -2.42
C ASN A 140 19.14 -3.67 -1.40
N GLU A 141 17.88 -3.23 -1.57
CA GLU A 141 16.79 -3.54 -0.65
C GLU A 141 15.70 -4.37 -1.33
N ILE A 142 15.21 -5.40 -0.63
CA ILE A 142 13.97 -6.09 -0.96
C ILE A 142 12.87 -5.48 -0.11
N ILE A 143 11.79 -5.06 -0.76
CA ILE A 143 10.69 -4.36 -0.11
C ILE A 143 9.41 -5.13 -0.39
N VAL A 144 8.69 -5.52 0.65
CA VAL A 144 7.41 -6.22 0.56
C VAL A 144 6.33 -5.38 1.22
N LYS A 145 5.27 -5.10 0.49
CA LYS A 145 4.11 -4.35 0.96
C LYS A 145 2.93 -5.29 1.09
N VAL A 146 2.30 -5.30 2.27
CA VAL A 146 1.15 -6.16 2.56
C VAL A 146 0.04 -5.35 3.20
N ALA A 147 -1.17 -5.44 2.65
CA ALA A 147 -2.38 -4.90 3.24
C ALA A 147 -3.27 -6.05 3.70
N ASN A 148 -3.54 -6.13 5.00
CA ASN A 148 -4.55 -6.99 5.58
C ASN A 148 -5.85 -6.19 5.73
N THR A 149 -6.79 -6.39 4.81
CA THR A 149 -8.09 -5.71 4.83
C THR A 149 -9.14 -6.45 5.66
N SER A 150 -8.80 -7.62 6.22
CA SER A 150 -9.70 -8.43 7.03
C SER A 150 -9.77 -7.97 8.49
N ASP A 151 -10.77 -8.46 9.22
CA ASP A 151 -10.94 -8.24 10.66
C ASP A 151 -10.22 -9.30 11.51
N ARG A 152 -9.28 -10.04 10.92
CA ARG A 152 -8.55 -11.12 11.58
C ARG A 152 -7.05 -10.90 11.47
N THR A 153 -6.32 -11.30 12.51
CA THR A 153 -4.87 -11.47 12.43
C THR A 153 -4.54 -12.55 11.41
N GLN A 154 -3.57 -12.28 10.55
CA GLN A 154 -3.10 -13.19 9.51
C GLN A 154 -1.67 -13.62 9.81
N PRO A 155 -1.40 -14.92 10.03
CA PRO A 155 -0.04 -15.42 10.09
C PRO A 155 0.59 -15.31 8.69
N LEU A 156 1.72 -14.62 8.60
CA LEU A 156 2.48 -14.48 7.37
C LEU A 156 3.80 -15.24 7.50
N SER A 157 4.06 -16.13 6.56
CA SER A 157 5.36 -16.76 6.35
C SER A 157 5.83 -16.41 4.94
N LEU A 158 6.74 -15.44 4.84
CA LEU A 158 7.29 -14.96 3.57
C LEU A 158 8.65 -15.63 3.33
N LYS A 159 8.73 -16.51 2.34
CA LYS A 159 9.96 -17.15 1.92
C LYS A 159 10.55 -16.39 0.73
N PHE A 160 11.80 -15.97 0.86
CA PHE A 160 12.56 -15.30 -0.20
C PHE A 160 13.31 -16.33 -1.02
N GLU A 161 12.89 -16.54 -2.27
CA GLU A 161 13.47 -17.52 -3.18
C GLU A 161 14.35 -16.85 -4.24
N GLY A 162 15.28 -17.61 -4.83
CA GLY A 162 16.17 -17.11 -5.87
C GLY A 162 17.37 -16.29 -5.38
N LEU A 163 17.57 -16.20 -4.08
CA LEU A 163 18.78 -15.62 -3.49
C LEU A 163 19.97 -16.58 -3.72
N LYS A 164 21.14 -16.02 -3.97
CA LYS A 164 22.38 -16.81 -4.04
C LYS A 164 22.78 -17.28 -2.62
N LYS A 165 23.63 -18.30 -2.54
CA LYS A 165 24.11 -18.83 -1.23
C LYS A 165 24.78 -17.77 -0.34
N GLN A 166 25.49 -16.80 -0.95
CA GLN A 166 26.15 -15.71 -0.26
C GLN A 166 25.22 -14.55 0.11
N ASP A 167 24.04 -14.47 -0.49
CA ASP A 167 23.10 -13.38 -0.23
C ASP A 167 22.47 -13.56 1.17
N VAL A 168 22.74 -12.66 2.07
CA VAL A 168 22.18 -12.63 3.43
C VAL A 168 21.19 -11.50 3.52
N LEU A 169 20.00 -11.77 4.00
CA LEU A 169 19.03 -10.73 4.31
C LEU A 169 19.25 -10.22 5.74
N SER A 170 19.37 -8.92 5.90
CA SER A 170 19.67 -8.28 7.19
C SER A 170 18.93 -6.96 7.37
N GLY A 171 19.02 -6.37 8.54
CA GLY A 171 18.49 -5.04 8.83
C GLY A 171 17.01 -4.91 8.61
N GLY A 172 16.24 -5.96 8.97
CA GLY A 172 14.80 -5.99 8.77
C GLY A 172 14.08 -4.85 9.48
N ARG A 173 13.30 -4.07 8.73
CA ARG A 173 12.44 -3.00 9.23
C ARG A 173 11.02 -3.25 8.78
N CYS A 174 10.07 -2.93 9.64
CA CYS A 174 8.65 -2.95 9.33
C CYS A 174 8.05 -1.58 9.63
N ILE A 175 7.46 -0.96 8.63
CA ILE A 175 6.72 0.30 8.79
C ILE A 175 5.25 -0.05 8.69
N LYS A 176 4.50 0.13 9.79
CA LYS A 176 3.08 -0.16 9.88
C LYS A 176 2.25 1.11 9.90
N LEU A 177 1.12 1.05 9.21
CA LEU A 177 0.02 2.00 9.31
C LEU A 177 -1.20 1.23 9.75
N ARG A 178 -1.71 1.54 10.96
CA ARG A 178 -2.80 0.80 11.60
C ARG A 178 -3.67 1.68 12.48
N SER A 179 -4.94 1.37 12.52
CA SER A 179 -5.90 1.90 13.53
C SER A 179 -6.81 0.77 14.00
N ALA A 180 -7.12 0.75 15.29
CA ALA A 180 -8.15 -0.15 15.85
C ALA A 180 -9.55 0.28 15.41
N ASP A 181 -9.74 1.57 15.17
CA ASP A 181 -10.97 2.15 14.64
C ASP A 181 -10.82 2.39 13.13
N PRO A 182 -11.55 1.67 12.27
CA PRO A 182 -11.46 1.83 10.82
C PRO A 182 -12.00 3.17 10.32
N ASP A 183 -12.83 3.83 11.10
CA ASP A 183 -13.44 5.13 10.80
C ASP A 183 -12.62 6.33 11.32
N LYS A 184 -11.50 6.06 12.00
CA LYS A 184 -10.62 7.11 12.52
C LYS A 184 -9.86 7.80 11.39
N ASP A 185 -9.70 9.10 11.51
CA ASP A 185 -8.95 9.96 10.60
C ASP A 185 -8.00 10.89 11.36
N ASN A 186 -7.17 11.60 10.60
CA ASN A 186 -6.41 12.73 11.09
C ASN A 186 -7.18 14.02 10.76
N THR A 187 -7.28 14.93 11.71
CA THR A 187 -7.95 16.24 11.57
C THR A 187 -7.01 17.38 11.89
N ILE A 188 -7.41 18.62 11.62
CA ILE A 188 -6.60 19.80 11.97
C ILE A 188 -6.31 19.82 13.47
N GLU A 189 -7.30 19.49 14.31
CA GLU A 189 -7.17 19.45 15.76
C GLU A 189 -6.34 18.26 16.25
N GLN A 190 -6.33 17.17 15.49
CA GLN A 190 -5.61 15.94 15.83
C GLN A 190 -4.82 15.42 14.61
N PRO A 191 -3.76 16.11 14.21
CA PRO A 191 -3.11 15.87 12.90
C PRO A 191 -2.27 14.59 12.82
N SER A 192 -1.99 13.92 13.93
CA SER A 192 -1.04 12.81 14.02
C SER A 192 -1.58 11.59 14.78
N VAL A 193 -2.90 11.40 14.79
CA VAL A 193 -3.52 10.24 15.47
C VAL A 193 -3.12 8.93 14.79
N ILE A 194 -3.06 8.93 13.46
CA ILE A 194 -2.62 7.80 12.66
C ILE A 194 -1.45 8.24 11.81
N GLN A 195 -0.29 7.64 12.05
CA GLN A 195 0.94 7.87 11.30
C GLN A 195 1.77 6.59 11.22
N PRO A 196 2.68 6.47 10.24
CA PRO A 196 3.55 5.31 10.11
C PRO A 196 4.39 5.09 11.37
N GLN A 197 4.45 3.86 11.83
CA GLN A 197 5.28 3.43 12.95
C GLN A 197 6.31 2.42 12.45
N GLU A 198 7.59 2.69 12.71
CA GLU A 198 8.68 1.81 12.31
C GLU A 198 9.16 0.97 13.49
N THR A 199 9.38 -0.31 13.23
CA THR A 199 9.93 -1.28 14.17
C THR A 199 10.94 -2.17 13.46
N SER A 200 11.87 -2.77 14.21
CA SER A 200 12.74 -3.82 13.69
C SER A 200 11.99 -5.13 13.58
N VAL A 201 12.35 -5.92 12.57
CA VAL A 201 11.88 -7.30 12.42
C VAL A 201 13.05 -8.22 12.15
N SER A 202 13.02 -9.40 12.74
CA SER A 202 14.03 -10.44 12.48
C SER A 202 13.58 -11.35 11.35
N ILE A 203 14.58 -11.85 10.61
CA ILE A 203 14.39 -12.86 9.58
C ILE A 203 15.23 -14.07 9.94
N ASP A 204 14.68 -15.25 9.80
CA ASP A 204 15.40 -16.52 10.00
C ASP A 204 15.81 -17.08 8.64
N GLY A 205 17.10 -16.96 8.34
CA GLY A 205 17.64 -17.32 7.03
C GLY A 205 16.97 -16.51 5.90
N GLN A 206 16.06 -17.15 5.18
CA GLN A 206 15.31 -16.58 4.08
C GLN A 206 13.79 -16.56 4.35
N VAL A 207 13.38 -16.68 5.62
CA VAL A 207 11.97 -16.71 5.99
C VAL A 207 11.65 -15.62 7.02
N LEU A 208 10.70 -14.76 6.68
CA LEU A 208 10.07 -13.84 7.62
C LEU A 208 8.78 -14.47 8.13
N SER A 209 8.69 -14.67 9.44
CA SER A 209 7.47 -15.15 10.10
C SER A 209 6.94 -14.07 11.04
N VAL A 210 5.74 -13.57 10.75
CA VAL A 210 5.10 -12.50 11.53
C VAL A 210 3.59 -12.68 11.60
N GLU A 211 2.98 -12.14 12.65
CA GLU A 211 1.54 -11.96 12.75
C GLU A 211 1.18 -10.56 12.26
N LEU A 212 0.36 -10.48 11.21
CA LEU A 212 -0.14 -9.21 10.69
C LEU A 212 -1.54 -8.94 11.26
N GLU A 213 -1.62 -7.96 12.12
CA GLU A 213 -2.86 -7.59 12.81
C GLU A 213 -3.99 -7.23 11.83
N PRO A 214 -5.27 -7.26 12.30
CA PRO A 214 -6.41 -6.81 11.50
C PRO A 214 -6.22 -5.39 11.00
N LYS A 215 -6.77 -5.09 9.83
CA LYS A 215 -6.78 -3.73 9.27
C LYS A 215 -5.41 -3.06 9.34
N THR A 216 -4.39 -3.69 8.76
CA THR A 216 -3.01 -3.18 8.81
C THR A 216 -2.43 -3.09 7.41
N PHE A 217 -1.79 -1.98 7.10
CA PHE A 217 -0.85 -1.88 6.00
C PHE A 217 0.57 -1.91 6.54
N ALA A 218 1.40 -2.80 6.03
CA ALA A 218 2.79 -2.99 6.45
C ALA A 218 3.75 -2.97 5.26
N VAL A 219 4.89 -2.32 5.44
CA VAL A 219 6.01 -2.30 4.49
C VAL A 219 7.21 -2.94 5.18
N TYR A 220 7.63 -4.10 4.71
CA TYR A 220 8.81 -4.82 5.19
C TYR A 220 9.98 -4.53 4.27
N ILE A 221 11.14 -4.19 4.84
CA ILE A 221 12.34 -3.77 4.11
C ILE A 221 13.52 -4.56 4.64
N PHE A 222 14.25 -5.22 3.75
CA PHE A 222 15.43 -6.01 4.07
C PHE A 222 16.58 -5.59 3.17
N LYS A 223 17.77 -5.40 3.74
CA LYS A 223 18.99 -5.29 2.95
C LYS A 223 19.46 -6.65 2.49
N LYS A 224 19.83 -6.73 1.23
CA LYS A 224 20.47 -7.86 0.63
C LYS A 224 21.98 -7.64 0.70
N GLY A 225 22.68 -8.47 1.49
CA GLY A 225 24.14 -8.44 1.63
C GLY A 225 24.84 -9.23 0.53
#